data_830789ed28dd777bb51c74ed3571d001
#
_entry.id   830789ed28dd777bb51c74ed3571d001
#
_cell.length_a   1.000
_cell.length_b   1.000
_cell.length_c   1.000
_cell.angle_alpha   90.00
_cell.angle_beta   90.00
_cell.angle_gamma   90.00
#
_symmetry.space_group_name_H-M   'P 1'
#
loop_
_entity.id
_entity.type
_entity.pdbx_description
1 polymer ?
#
loop_
_entity_poly.entity_id
_entity_poly.type
_entity_poly.pdbx_seq_one_letter_code
_entity_poly.pdbx_strand_id
1 'polypeptide(L)'
;MSNLDEDTALSILFANTKRKKRQVDLMTIARSCEYLAHLYGSQSAVAKRVGLHSEMIRQFMSLLRLPEEVRDRVSSRKIDRLDVAYRIAMLKNRDEQIAAAKSAANLTSSKDIRDVMRIVMKGGESVEESTRRVLAAKPKGLHIFVMDFDDKTYQALRQRARDLKIEPAQLVKQVVEEWLNRQSKEPIH
;
A
#
# COMPACT_ATOMS: atom_id res chain seq x y z
N MET A 1 26.47 16.53 2.87
CA MET A 1 26.32 15.11 3.23
C MET A 1 27.13 14.92 4.50
N SER A 2 26.47 14.67 5.64
CA SER A 2 27.17 14.33 6.89
C SER A 2 27.98 13.06 6.64
N ASN A 3 29.27 13.09 7.00
CA ASN A 3 30.13 11.90 6.91
C ASN A 3 29.49 10.79 7.72
N LEU A 4 29.05 9.73 7.04
CA LEU A 4 28.53 8.52 7.69
C LEU A 4 29.72 7.80 8.29
N ASP A 5 29.82 7.77 9.61
CA ASP A 5 30.78 6.96 10.35
C ASP A 5 30.13 5.68 10.91
N GLU A 6 30.96 4.81 11.51
CA GLU A 6 30.52 3.53 12.05
C GLU A 6 29.44 3.71 13.15
N ASP A 7 29.67 4.60 14.10
CA ASP A 7 28.79 4.82 15.23
C ASP A 7 27.44 5.38 14.80
N THR A 8 27.44 6.33 13.87
CA THR A 8 26.23 6.90 13.28
C THR A 8 25.45 5.81 12.50
N ALA A 9 26.12 5.01 11.69
CA ALA A 9 25.49 3.95 10.92
C ALA A 9 24.89 2.86 11.85
N LEU A 10 25.60 2.44 12.89
CA LEU A 10 25.08 1.51 13.90
C LEU A 10 23.88 2.10 14.65
N SER A 11 23.96 3.37 15.09
CA SER A 11 22.86 4.06 15.76
C SER A 11 21.60 4.11 14.91
N ILE A 12 21.74 4.41 13.60
CA ILE A 12 20.63 4.39 12.63
C ILE A 12 19.98 3.01 12.59
N LEU A 13 20.77 1.94 12.46
CA LEU A 13 20.22 0.59 12.42
C LEU A 13 19.51 0.21 13.73
N PHE A 14 20.15 0.42 14.88
CA PHE A 14 19.55 0.08 16.18
C PHE A 14 18.27 0.86 16.45
N ALA A 15 18.23 2.15 16.14
CA ALA A 15 17.07 3.00 16.39
C ALA A 15 15.88 2.68 15.48
N ASN A 16 16.11 2.13 14.27
CA ASN A 16 15.08 2.03 13.24
C ASN A 16 14.67 0.61 12.86
N THR A 17 15.42 -0.42 13.25
CA THR A 17 15.09 -1.81 12.89
C THR A 17 14.38 -2.59 13.99
N LYS A 18 14.50 -2.16 15.24
CA LYS A 18 13.90 -2.82 16.42
C LYS A 18 12.65 -2.10 16.96
N ARG A 19 12.27 -0.95 16.40
CA ARG A 19 11.12 -0.15 16.85
C ARG A 19 9.96 -0.22 15.86
N LYS A 20 8.73 -0.09 16.39
CA LYS A 20 7.51 -0.06 15.55
C LYS A 20 7.47 1.14 14.60
N LYS A 21 8.03 2.28 15.01
CA LYS A 21 8.07 3.52 14.21
C LYS A 21 9.52 3.90 13.93
N ARG A 22 9.87 3.99 12.66
CA ARG A 22 11.19 4.43 12.21
C ARG A 22 11.33 5.95 12.30
N GLN A 23 12.51 6.41 12.68
CA GLN A 23 12.85 7.84 12.72
C GLN A 23 13.33 8.34 11.36
N VAL A 24 14.06 7.48 10.61
CA VAL A 24 14.58 7.79 9.28
C VAL A 24 13.90 6.97 8.20
N ASP A 25 14.02 7.40 6.95
CA ASP A 25 13.52 6.70 5.77
C ASP A 25 14.31 5.41 5.47
N LEU A 26 13.76 4.56 4.62
CA LEU A 26 14.37 3.27 4.26
C LEU A 26 15.67 3.42 3.48
N MET A 27 15.86 4.49 2.70
CA MET A 27 17.09 4.72 1.94
C MET A 27 18.25 5.08 2.86
N THR A 28 18.00 5.84 3.92
CA THR A 28 19.01 6.15 4.95
C THR A 28 19.46 4.87 5.66
N ILE A 29 18.53 3.96 6.00
CA ILE A 29 18.85 2.65 6.58
C ILE A 29 19.65 1.80 5.58
N ALA A 30 19.25 1.79 4.32
CA ALA A 30 19.91 1.02 3.27
C ALA A 30 21.38 1.46 3.07
N ARG A 31 21.64 2.77 3.05
CA ARG A 31 23.00 3.32 2.96
C ARG A 31 23.84 2.97 4.18
N SER A 32 23.27 3.00 5.37
CA SER A 32 23.95 2.57 6.60
C SER A 32 24.30 1.07 6.55
N CYS A 33 23.40 0.23 6.03
CA CYS A 33 23.68 -1.20 5.81
C CYS A 33 24.83 -1.40 4.82
N GLU A 34 24.85 -0.66 3.72
CA GLU A 34 25.90 -0.74 2.69
C GLU A 34 27.25 -0.29 3.26
N TYR A 35 27.30 0.84 3.95
CA TYR A 35 28.51 1.35 4.59
C TYR A 35 29.11 0.31 5.56
N LEU A 36 28.28 -0.23 6.45
CA LEU A 36 28.73 -1.24 7.42
C LEU A 36 29.10 -2.57 6.74
N ALA A 37 28.44 -2.93 5.63
CA ALA A 37 28.82 -4.13 4.88
C ALA A 37 30.20 -4.00 4.22
N HIS A 38 30.53 -2.81 3.74
CA HIS A 38 31.90 -2.51 3.26
C HIS A 38 32.92 -2.54 4.40
N LEU A 39 32.58 -1.95 5.55
CA LEU A 39 33.47 -1.90 6.70
C LEU A 39 33.73 -3.28 7.31
N TYR A 40 32.68 -4.12 7.44
CA TYR A 40 32.79 -5.45 8.06
C TYR A 40 33.00 -6.59 7.04
N GLY A 41 33.10 -6.27 5.76
CA GLY A 41 33.38 -7.22 4.69
C GLY A 41 32.18 -8.06 4.23
N SER A 42 31.03 -8.06 4.95
CA SER A 42 29.84 -8.80 4.52
C SER A 42 28.54 -8.35 5.17
N GLN A 43 27.42 -8.63 4.49
CA GLN A 43 26.05 -8.43 5.03
C GLN A 43 25.79 -9.30 6.27
N SER A 44 26.38 -10.51 6.31
CA SER A 44 26.25 -11.44 7.43
C SER A 44 26.93 -10.90 8.69
N ALA A 45 28.10 -10.26 8.53
CA ALA A 45 28.81 -9.62 9.63
C ALA A 45 28.01 -8.44 10.21
N VAL A 46 27.41 -7.60 9.35
CA VAL A 46 26.49 -6.53 9.78
C VAL A 46 25.32 -7.11 10.55
N ALA A 47 24.65 -8.11 9.99
CA ALA A 47 23.47 -8.74 10.59
C ALA A 47 23.80 -9.28 12.02
N LYS A 48 24.93 -9.97 12.16
CA LYS A 48 25.43 -10.48 13.45
C LYS A 48 25.71 -9.32 14.43
N ARG A 49 26.35 -8.24 13.98
CA ARG A 49 26.71 -7.09 14.81
C ARG A 49 25.50 -6.36 15.37
N VAL A 50 24.46 -6.20 14.55
CA VAL A 50 23.23 -5.46 14.94
C VAL A 50 22.11 -6.37 15.48
N GLY A 51 22.30 -7.69 15.47
CA GLY A 51 21.31 -8.67 15.94
C GLY A 51 20.07 -8.75 15.04
N LEU A 52 20.29 -8.72 13.72
CA LEU A 52 19.25 -8.85 12.69
C LEU A 52 19.49 -10.09 11.83
N HIS A 53 18.45 -10.52 11.10
CA HIS A 53 18.62 -11.54 10.08
C HIS A 53 19.35 -10.96 8.85
N SER A 54 20.29 -11.73 8.27
CA SER A 54 21.02 -11.32 7.05
C SER A 54 20.10 -11.00 5.87
N GLU A 55 18.95 -11.69 5.80
CA GLU A 55 17.90 -11.41 4.82
C GLU A 55 17.35 -9.98 4.93
N MET A 56 17.18 -9.45 6.14
CA MET A 56 16.74 -8.07 6.34
C MET A 56 17.77 -7.06 5.84
N ILE A 57 19.06 -7.30 6.11
CA ILE A 57 20.15 -6.47 5.58
C ILE A 57 20.13 -6.50 4.05
N ARG A 58 19.98 -7.69 3.45
CA ARG A 58 19.88 -7.88 2.01
C ARG A 58 18.69 -7.10 1.42
N GLN A 59 17.54 -7.14 2.08
CA GLN A 59 16.35 -6.40 1.65
C GLN A 59 16.59 -4.88 1.66
N PHE A 60 17.19 -4.32 2.70
CA PHE A 60 17.56 -2.91 2.73
C PHE A 60 18.55 -2.57 1.61
N MET A 61 19.61 -3.33 1.45
CA MET A 61 20.62 -3.05 0.43
C MET A 61 20.08 -3.16 -1.00
N SER A 62 19.08 -4.01 -1.25
CA SER A 62 18.45 -4.11 -2.56
C SER A 62 17.77 -2.81 -3.00
N LEU A 63 17.35 -1.96 -2.07
CA LEU A 63 16.70 -0.68 -2.37
C LEU A 63 17.65 0.31 -3.07
N LEU A 64 18.95 0.18 -2.84
CA LEU A 64 19.98 1.04 -3.48
C LEU A 64 20.05 0.85 -4.99
N ARG A 65 19.58 -0.30 -5.50
CA ARG A 65 19.56 -0.63 -6.94
C ARG A 65 18.31 -0.14 -7.66
N LEU A 66 17.33 0.40 -6.92
CA LEU A 66 16.11 0.95 -7.50
C LEU A 66 16.40 2.16 -8.39
N PRO A 67 15.59 2.42 -9.43
CA PRO A 67 15.64 3.64 -10.20
C PRO A 67 15.52 4.88 -9.30
N GLU A 68 16.14 5.97 -9.72
CA GLU A 68 16.14 7.22 -8.94
C GLU A 68 14.75 7.69 -8.55
N GLU A 69 13.81 7.70 -9.50
CA GLU A 69 12.40 8.05 -9.27
C GLU A 69 11.72 7.21 -8.17
N VAL A 70 12.10 5.94 -8.06
CA VAL A 70 11.58 5.04 -7.02
C VAL A 70 12.28 5.31 -5.69
N ARG A 71 13.60 5.53 -5.71
CA ARG A 71 14.38 5.90 -4.51
C ARG A 71 13.85 7.19 -3.89
N ASP A 72 13.48 8.19 -4.70
CA ASP A 72 12.90 9.44 -4.23
C ASP A 72 11.55 9.22 -3.53
N ARG A 73 10.73 8.30 -4.04
CA ARG A 73 9.47 7.92 -3.38
C ARG A 73 9.69 7.21 -2.06
N VAL A 74 10.76 6.42 -1.95
CA VAL A 74 11.15 5.75 -0.71
C VAL A 74 11.74 6.76 0.29
N SER A 75 12.62 7.66 -0.15
CA SER A 75 13.23 8.71 0.68
C SER A 75 12.18 9.69 1.21
N SER A 76 11.20 10.08 0.37
CA SER A 76 10.09 10.94 0.75
C SER A 76 8.99 10.23 1.57
N ARG A 77 9.19 8.96 1.93
CA ARG A 77 8.25 8.10 2.68
C ARG A 77 6.89 7.88 2.00
N LYS A 78 6.74 8.19 0.72
CA LYS A 78 5.56 7.79 -0.07
C LYS A 78 5.46 6.26 -0.18
N ILE A 79 6.62 5.59 -0.13
CA ILE A 79 6.74 4.14 0.04
C ILE A 79 7.55 3.92 1.32
N ASP A 80 6.87 3.77 2.46
CA ASP A 80 7.50 3.63 3.79
C ASP A 80 7.41 2.20 4.36
N ARG A 81 7.30 1.20 3.51
CA ARG A 81 7.24 -0.21 3.90
C ARG A 81 8.34 -1.00 3.20
N LEU A 82 9.20 -1.64 4.00
CA LEU A 82 10.33 -2.42 3.49
C LEU A 82 9.86 -3.57 2.60
N ASP A 83 8.81 -4.31 2.99
CA ASP A 83 8.29 -5.44 2.21
C ASP A 83 7.76 -5.00 0.83
N VAL A 84 7.20 -3.80 0.72
CA VAL A 84 6.75 -3.21 -0.54
C VAL A 84 7.93 -2.78 -1.40
N ALA A 85 8.82 -1.95 -0.84
CA ALA A 85 9.99 -1.45 -1.54
C ALA A 85 10.90 -2.60 -2.04
N TYR A 86 11.10 -3.64 -1.22
CA TYR A 86 11.84 -4.83 -1.60
C TYR A 86 11.18 -5.59 -2.75
N ARG A 87 9.85 -5.78 -2.75
CA ARG A 87 9.15 -6.45 -3.86
C ARG A 87 9.28 -5.67 -5.16
N ILE A 88 9.22 -4.34 -5.11
CA ILE A 88 9.51 -3.51 -6.29
C ILE A 88 10.95 -3.73 -6.77
N ALA A 89 11.93 -3.79 -5.86
CA ALA A 89 13.32 -4.07 -6.21
C ALA A 89 13.55 -5.46 -6.82
N MET A 90 12.64 -6.41 -6.59
CA MET A 90 12.71 -7.76 -7.20
C MET A 90 12.16 -7.84 -8.63
N LEU A 91 11.47 -6.81 -9.11
CA LEU A 91 11.06 -6.73 -10.52
C LEU A 91 12.31 -6.54 -11.40
N LYS A 92 12.33 -7.24 -12.53
CA LYS A 92 13.52 -7.26 -13.41
C LYS A 92 13.62 -6.01 -14.29
N ASN A 93 12.49 -5.44 -14.66
CA ASN A 93 12.39 -4.32 -15.58
C ASN A 93 12.28 -3.00 -14.82
N ARG A 94 13.07 -2.00 -15.23
CA ARG A 94 13.07 -0.65 -14.66
C ARG A 94 11.69 0.04 -14.77
N ASP A 95 11.05 -0.09 -15.93
CA ASP A 95 9.76 0.54 -16.17
C ASP A 95 8.66 -0.08 -15.31
N GLU A 96 8.71 -1.40 -15.12
CA GLU A 96 7.84 -2.11 -14.17
C GLU A 96 8.08 -1.65 -12.73
N GLN A 97 9.33 -1.42 -12.32
CA GLN A 97 9.65 -0.89 -10.99
C GLN A 97 9.04 0.50 -10.79
N ILE A 98 9.12 1.38 -11.79
CA ILE A 98 8.55 2.73 -11.75
C ILE A 98 7.02 2.65 -11.71
N ALA A 99 6.39 1.85 -12.57
CA ALA A 99 4.96 1.65 -12.61
C ALA A 99 4.44 1.07 -11.28
N ALA A 100 5.12 0.07 -10.73
CA ALA A 100 4.81 -0.52 -9.44
C ALA A 100 4.91 0.48 -8.28
N ALA A 101 5.92 1.35 -8.30
CA ALA A 101 6.08 2.40 -7.30
C ALA A 101 4.97 3.46 -7.38
N LYS A 102 4.50 3.80 -8.59
CA LYS A 102 3.34 4.68 -8.80
C LYS A 102 2.06 4.04 -8.28
N SER A 103 1.81 2.78 -8.61
CA SER A 103 0.64 2.03 -8.14
C SER A 103 0.64 1.82 -6.63
N ALA A 104 1.80 1.51 -6.03
CA ALA A 104 1.94 1.31 -4.60
C ALA A 104 1.60 2.57 -3.77
N ALA A 105 1.86 3.76 -4.31
CA ALA A 105 1.49 5.02 -3.66
C ALA A 105 -0.04 5.24 -3.60
N ASN A 106 -0.79 4.63 -4.52
CA ASN A 106 -2.24 4.75 -4.63
C ASN A 106 -3.00 3.61 -3.91
N LEU A 107 -2.30 2.53 -3.54
CA LEU A 107 -2.88 1.39 -2.84
C LEU A 107 -2.72 1.56 -1.33
N THR A 108 -3.85 1.63 -0.62
CA THR A 108 -3.86 1.82 0.85
C THR A 108 -3.56 0.55 1.62
N SER A 109 -3.83 -0.62 1.02
CA SER A 109 -3.66 -1.92 1.67
C SER A 109 -2.37 -2.62 1.22
N SER A 110 -1.58 -3.05 2.19
CA SER A 110 -0.38 -3.87 1.94
C SER A 110 -0.68 -5.23 1.31
N LYS A 111 -1.89 -5.76 1.57
CA LYS A 111 -2.34 -6.99 0.94
C LYS A 111 -2.49 -6.77 -0.55
N ASP A 112 -3.14 -5.67 -0.95
CA ASP A 112 -3.34 -5.36 -2.37
C ASP A 112 -2.01 -5.21 -3.10
N ILE A 113 -1.06 -4.48 -2.51
CA ILE A 113 0.27 -4.31 -3.10
C ILE A 113 0.97 -5.67 -3.29
N ARG A 114 0.89 -6.55 -2.28
CA ARG A 114 1.48 -7.90 -2.39
C ARG A 114 0.78 -8.74 -3.46
N ASP A 115 -0.53 -8.61 -3.60
CA ASP A 115 -1.31 -9.35 -4.58
C ASP A 115 -0.99 -8.86 -6.01
N VAL A 116 -0.90 -7.55 -6.23
CA VAL A 116 -0.44 -6.95 -7.49
C VAL A 116 0.97 -7.46 -7.84
N MET A 117 1.94 -7.31 -6.92
CA MET A 117 3.31 -7.76 -7.17
C MET A 117 3.41 -9.26 -7.46
N ARG A 118 2.58 -10.07 -6.81
CA ARG A 118 2.54 -11.53 -7.07
C ARG A 118 2.06 -11.85 -8.48
N ILE A 119 1.06 -11.12 -8.99
CA ILE A 119 0.54 -11.31 -10.36
C ILE A 119 1.62 -10.90 -11.36
N VAL A 120 2.19 -9.70 -11.21
CA VAL A 120 3.26 -9.19 -12.10
C VAL A 120 4.46 -10.13 -12.13
N MET A 121 4.93 -10.61 -10.96
CA MET A 121 6.10 -11.51 -10.87
C MET A 121 5.85 -12.90 -11.48
N LYS A 122 4.61 -13.35 -11.58
CA LYS A 122 4.25 -14.62 -12.24
C LYS A 122 4.30 -14.51 -13.77
N GLY A 123 4.36 -13.31 -14.30
CA GLY A 123 4.38 -13.01 -15.73
C GLY A 123 2.99 -13.04 -16.37
N GLY A 124 2.75 -12.16 -17.31
CA GLY A 124 1.54 -12.16 -18.14
C GLY A 124 0.67 -10.90 -18.06
N GLU A 125 0.77 -10.12 -17.00
CA GLU A 125 -0.02 -8.88 -16.87
C GLU A 125 0.89 -7.71 -16.51
N SER A 126 0.59 -6.52 -17.05
CA SER A 126 1.24 -5.28 -16.64
C SER A 126 0.89 -4.91 -15.19
N VAL A 127 1.65 -4.00 -14.60
CA VAL A 127 1.36 -3.49 -13.24
C VAL A 127 -0.01 -2.83 -13.18
N GLU A 128 -0.37 -2.08 -14.20
CA GLU A 128 -1.65 -1.37 -14.32
C GLU A 128 -2.84 -2.35 -14.40
N GLU A 129 -2.74 -3.39 -15.22
CA GLU A 129 -3.77 -4.43 -15.36
C GLU A 129 -3.90 -5.22 -14.05
N SER A 130 -2.79 -5.65 -13.46
CA SER A 130 -2.77 -6.34 -12.18
C SER A 130 -3.39 -5.50 -11.05
N THR A 131 -3.11 -4.18 -11.05
CA THR A 131 -3.70 -3.25 -10.08
C THR A 131 -5.21 -3.14 -10.27
N ARG A 132 -5.68 -2.99 -11.51
CA ARG A 132 -7.11 -2.93 -11.84
C ARG A 132 -7.81 -4.22 -11.43
N ARG A 133 -7.21 -5.36 -11.71
CA ARG A 133 -7.74 -6.68 -11.35
C ARG A 133 -7.87 -6.86 -9.83
N VAL A 134 -6.84 -6.51 -9.07
CA VAL A 134 -6.86 -6.61 -7.60
C VAL A 134 -7.92 -5.68 -7.00
N LEU A 135 -8.04 -4.45 -7.52
CA LEU A 135 -9.06 -3.51 -7.06
C LEU A 135 -10.48 -3.97 -7.44
N ALA A 136 -10.68 -4.53 -8.62
CA ALA A 136 -11.97 -5.06 -9.06
C ALA A 136 -12.40 -6.32 -8.28
N ALA A 137 -11.44 -7.12 -7.83
CA ALA A 137 -11.70 -8.33 -7.02
C ALA A 137 -12.02 -8.01 -5.54
N LYS A 138 -11.88 -6.74 -5.11
CA LYS A 138 -12.28 -6.36 -3.76
C LYS A 138 -13.78 -6.51 -3.61
N PRO A 139 -14.26 -7.15 -2.54
CA PRO A 139 -15.67 -7.08 -2.22
C PRO A 139 -16.05 -5.61 -2.10
N LYS A 140 -17.07 -5.19 -2.82
CA LYS A 140 -17.66 -3.85 -2.63
C LYS A 140 -17.96 -3.73 -1.14
N GLY A 141 -17.48 -2.68 -0.50
CA GLY A 141 -17.68 -2.49 0.93
C GLY A 141 -19.16 -2.65 1.25
N LEU A 142 -19.50 -3.61 2.12
CA LEU A 142 -20.85 -3.76 2.60
C LEU A 142 -21.05 -2.70 3.70
N HIS A 143 -21.80 -1.68 3.37
CA HIS A 143 -22.24 -0.69 4.34
C HIS A 143 -23.66 -1.06 4.78
N ILE A 144 -23.81 -1.37 6.06
CA ILE A 144 -25.10 -1.73 6.66
C ILE A 144 -25.66 -0.49 7.36
N PHE A 145 -26.85 -0.06 6.95
CA PHE A 145 -27.61 0.98 7.63
C PHE A 145 -28.82 0.34 8.27
N VAL A 146 -29.05 0.66 9.54
CA VAL A 146 -30.27 0.30 10.25
C VAL A 146 -31.13 1.54 10.31
N MET A 147 -32.37 1.44 9.85
CA MET A 147 -33.35 2.54 9.85
C MET A 147 -34.62 2.11 10.53
N ASP A 148 -35.12 2.95 11.40
CA ASP A 148 -36.44 2.77 12.05
C ASP A 148 -37.51 3.47 11.23
N PHE A 149 -38.61 2.78 11.01
CA PHE A 149 -39.81 3.30 10.37
C PHE A 149 -41.00 3.08 11.30
N ASP A 150 -41.89 4.05 11.37
CA ASP A 150 -43.21 3.81 11.94
C ASP A 150 -44.02 2.82 11.09
N ASP A 151 -45.03 2.20 11.68
CA ASP A 151 -45.80 1.15 10.99
C ASP A 151 -46.47 1.64 9.71
N LYS A 152 -46.95 2.88 9.67
CA LYS A 152 -47.59 3.46 8.48
C LYS A 152 -46.60 3.61 7.33
N THR A 153 -45.45 4.19 7.62
CA THR A 153 -44.35 4.36 6.63
C THR A 153 -43.84 3.01 6.13
N TYR A 154 -43.66 2.05 7.05
CA TYR A 154 -43.20 0.71 6.67
C TYR A 154 -44.19 -0.03 5.76
N GLN A 155 -45.52 0.04 6.08
CA GLN A 155 -46.55 -0.56 5.24
C GLN A 155 -46.61 0.09 3.85
N ALA A 156 -46.51 1.42 3.77
CA ALA A 156 -46.45 2.13 2.50
C ALA A 156 -45.22 1.71 1.66
N LEU A 157 -44.05 1.60 2.29
CA LEU A 157 -42.83 1.11 1.66
C LEU A 157 -43.01 -0.31 1.11
N ARG A 158 -43.54 -1.22 1.90
CA ARG A 158 -43.83 -2.60 1.49
C ARG A 158 -44.81 -2.66 0.32
N GLN A 159 -45.87 -1.89 0.35
CA GLN A 159 -46.86 -1.85 -0.73
C GLN A 159 -46.20 -1.37 -2.03
N ARG A 160 -45.44 -0.29 -1.97
CA ARG A 160 -44.74 0.26 -3.14
C ARG A 160 -43.70 -0.72 -3.71
N ALA A 161 -42.96 -1.42 -2.86
CA ALA A 161 -42.01 -2.44 -3.29
C ALA A 161 -42.71 -3.61 -4.01
N ARG A 162 -43.90 -4.05 -3.51
CA ARG A 162 -44.70 -5.08 -4.19
C ARG A 162 -45.18 -4.61 -5.57
N ASP A 163 -45.68 -3.38 -5.68
CA ASP A 163 -46.13 -2.82 -6.96
C ASP A 163 -45.00 -2.79 -7.99
N LEU A 164 -43.77 -2.54 -7.54
CA LEU A 164 -42.55 -2.54 -8.38
C LEU A 164 -41.91 -3.93 -8.52
N LYS A 165 -42.43 -4.94 -7.84
CA LYS A 165 -41.89 -6.32 -7.81
C LYS A 165 -40.41 -6.40 -7.38
N ILE A 166 -40.04 -5.58 -6.39
CA ILE A 166 -38.71 -5.54 -5.78
C ILE A 166 -38.78 -5.70 -4.26
N GLU A 167 -37.66 -5.99 -3.62
CA GLU A 167 -37.59 -6.02 -2.16
C GLU A 167 -37.60 -4.60 -1.57
N PRO A 168 -38.21 -4.40 -0.38
CA PRO A 168 -38.26 -3.09 0.28
C PRO A 168 -36.90 -2.45 0.47
N ALA A 169 -35.87 -3.24 0.82
CA ALA A 169 -34.49 -2.77 0.95
C ALA A 169 -33.91 -2.25 -0.37
N GLN A 170 -34.30 -2.88 -1.48
CA GLN A 170 -33.87 -2.45 -2.82
C GLN A 170 -34.54 -1.13 -3.22
N LEU A 171 -35.80 -0.94 -2.85
CA LEU A 171 -36.50 0.32 -3.07
C LEU A 171 -35.83 1.46 -2.32
N VAL A 172 -35.52 1.27 -1.03
CA VAL A 172 -34.82 2.27 -0.23
C VAL A 172 -33.47 2.63 -0.84
N LYS A 173 -32.72 1.63 -1.27
CA LYS A 173 -31.43 1.84 -1.95
C LYS A 173 -31.57 2.69 -3.22
N GLN A 174 -32.56 2.40 -4.07
CA GLN A 174 -32.81 3.18 -5.29
C GLN A 174 -33.16 4.64 -4.99
N VAL A 175 -34.03 4.87 -4.01
CA VAL A 175 -34.41 6.23 -3.59
C VAL A 175 -33.20 7.02 -3.09
N VAL A 176 -32.34 6.40 -2.27
CA VAL A 176 -31.11 7.05 -1.78
C VAL A 176 -30.14 7.36 -2.94
N GLU A 177 -29.92 6.41 -3.85
CA GLU A 177 -29.06 6.61 -5.02
C GLU A 177 -29.58 7.72 -5.93
N GLU A 178 -30.88 7.76 -6.19
CA GLU A 178 -31.51 8.83 -6.98
C GLU A 178 -31.40 10.20 -6.30
N TRP A 179 -31.62 10.26 -5.00
CA TRP A 179 -31.48 11.49 -4.24
C TRP A 179 -30.06 12.04 -4.28
N LEU A 180 -29.04 11.19 -4.05
CA LEU A 180 -27.63 11.57 -4.14
C LEU A 180 -27.26 12.07 -5.54
N ASN A 181 -27.76 11.40 -6.59
CA ASN A 181 -27.50 11.80 -7.97
C ASN A 181 -28.13 13.16 -8.33
N ARG A 182 -29.26 13.51 -7.73
CA ARG A 182 -29.88 14.84 -7.91
C ARG A 182 -29.04 15.92 -7.24
N GLN A 183 -28.60 15.68 -6.00
CA GLN A 183 -27.77 16.63 -5.24
C GLN A 183 -26.41 16.87 -5.92
N SER A 184 -25.84 15.86 -6.57
CA SER A 184 -24.56 15.98 -7.27
C SER A 184 -24.63 16.84 -8.54
N LYS A 185 -25.84 17.17 -9.03
CA LYS A 185 -26.07 18.02 -10.21
C LYS A 185 -26.35 19.48 -9.87
N GLU A 186 -26.64 19.79 -8.60
CA GLU A 186 -26.80 21.16 -8.13
C GLU A 186 -25.48 21.65 -7.52
N PRO A 187 -24.84 22.71 -8.08
CA PRO A 187 -23.65 23.29 -7.47
C PRO A 187 -24.03 23.86 -6.09
N ILE A 188 -23.25 23.50 -5.09
CA ILE A 188 -23.34 24.09 -3.74
C ILE A 188 -23.03 25.58 -3.88
N HIS A 189 -24.05 26.43 -3.69
CA HIS A 189 -23.91 27.87 -3.57
C HIS A 189 -23.40 28.27 -2.20
#